data_3f4b1af494817747302b742126610719
#
_entry.id   3f4b1af494817747302b742126610719
#
_cell.length_a   1.000
_cell.length_b   1.000
_cell.length_c   1.000
_cell.angle_alpha   90.00
_cell.angle_beta   90.00
_cell.angle_gamma   90.00
#
_symmetry.space_group_name_H-M   'P 1'
#
loop_
_entity.id
_entity.type
_entity.pdbx_description
1 polymer ?
#
loop_
_entity_poly.entity_id
_entity_poly.type
_entity_poly.pdbx_seq_one_letter_code
_entity_poly.pdbx_strand_id
1 'polypeptide(L)'
;MKAGKLSESVLKRSVLKQLHTDRSFATVPQTGADYASVTLEQTAAAGVAQETALVSAVATRCQGGAMNPMLSVYAALNNLYCSGAKAYGIMVNLLLPTSANENELREWVKAIDTVCEKEEVAVLGGHTEVVRAVSEPMVTVTALGTVDEVQRIGAGSVKPGMDILITKQIALEGTAILATQHEEELLGRYAAPFIDRAKRFTDYLSIRSEAAVAAKSGVAAMHDISEGG
;
A
#
# COMPACT_ATOMS: atom_id res chain seq x y z
N MET A 1 23.01 7.41 -5.90
CA MET A 1 21.56 7.55 -6.17
C MET A 1 20.99 8.50 -5.11
N LYS A 2 19.95 9.26 -5.42
CA LYS A 2 19.30 10.13 -4.43
C LYS A 2 18.38 9.29 -3.53
N ALA A 3 18.17 9.74 -2.28
CA ALA A 3 17.18 9.11 -1.39
C ALA A 3 15.76 9.23 -1.99
N GLY A 4 14.89 8.28 -1.67
CA GLY A 4 13.51 8.17 -2.16
C GLY A 4 13.30 7.12 -3.25
N LYS A 5 12.12 7.11 -3.86
CA LYS A 5 11.81 6.20 -4.98
C LYS A 5 12.76 6.38 -6.15
N LEU A 6 13.12 5.28 -6.80
CA LEU A 6 13.93 5.32 -8.02
C LEU A 6 13.16 6.03 -9.14
N SER A 7 13.89 6.82 -9.96
CA SER A 7 13.30 7.36 -11.17
C SER A 7 12.90 6.22 -12.13
N GLU A 8 11.85 6.42 -12.90
CA GLU A 8 11.32 5.43 -13.84
C GLU A 8 12.40 4.90 -14.81
N SER A 9 13.28 5.78 -15.29
CA SER A 9 14.38 5.41 -16.18
C SER A 9 15.40 4.49 -15.51
N VAL A 10 15.72 4.71 -14.23
CA VAL A 10 16.61 3.85 -13.45
C VAL A 10 15.94 2.52 -13.13
N LEU A 11 14.67 2.55 -12.72
CA LEU A 11 13.88 1.33 -12.47
C LEU A 11 13.83 0.44 -13.71
N LYS A 12 13.52 1.00 -14.87
CA LYS A 12 13.45 0.24 -16.15
C LYS A 12 14.79 -0.41 -16.50
N ARG A 13 15.88 0.35 -16.50
CA ARG A 13 17.17 -0.17 -17.00
C ARG A 13 17.94 -1.04 -16.00
N SER A 14 17.82 -0.76 -14.69
CA SER A 14 18.67 -1.37 -13.66
C SER A 14 17.96 -2.42 -12.83
N VAL A 15 16.63 -2.48 -12.86
CA VAL A 15 15.83 -3.48 -12.16
C VAL A 15 15.04 -4.32 -13.18
N LEU A 16 14.06 -3.73 -13.86
CA LEU A 16 13.13 -4.51 -14.69
C LEU A 16 13.81 -5.29 -15.82
N LYS A 17 14.85 -4.72 -16.45
CA LYS A 17 15.63 -5.43 -17.49
C LYS A 17 16.47 -6.60 -17.00
N GLN A 18 16.70 -6.69 -15.69
CA GLN A 18 17.48 -7.80 -15.09
C GLN A 18 16.61 -8.98 -14.67
N LEU A 19 15.28 -8.78 -14.64
CA LEU A 19 14.36 -9.81 -14.18
C LEU A 19 14.12 -10.84 -15.28
N HIS A 20 14.24 -12.11 -14.91
CA HIS A 20 13.65 -13.20 -15.70
C HIS A 20 12.13 -13.16 -15.47
N THR A 21 11.36 -12.99 -16.54
CA THR A 21 9.91 -12.96 -16.45
C THR A 21 9.32 -14.08 -17.29
N ASP A 22 8.64 -15.01 -16.64
CA ASP A 22 7.83 -16.00 -17.31
C ASP A 22 6.43 -15.40 -17.57
N ARG A 23 6.08 -15.21 -18.84
CA ARG A 23 4.79 -14.63 -19.24
C ARG A 23 3.62 -15.59 -19.09
N SER A 24 3.85 -16.83 -18.75
CA SER A 24 2.80 -17.81 -18.42
C SER A 24 2.14 -17.48 -17.07
N PHE A 25 2.84 -16.73 -16.20
CA PHE A 25 2.29 -16.19 -14.96
C PHE A 25 1.86 -14.73 -15.20
N ALA A 26 0.63 -14.40 -14.91
CA ALA A 26 -0.19 -13.30 -15.39
C ALA A 26 0.43 -11.89 -15.53
N THR A 27 1.16 -11.33 -14.57
CA THR A 27 1.68 -9.96 -14.67
C THR A 27 3.19 -9.88 -14.73
N VAL A 28 3.68 -9.20 -15.78
CA VAL A 28 5.10 -8.84 -15.88
C VAL A 28 5.34 -7.54 -15.10
N PRO A 29 6.38 -7.47 -14.24
CA PRO A 29 6.71 -6.24 -13.52
C PRO A 29 6.92 -5.06 -14.47
N GLN A 30 6.24 -3.95 -14.22
CA GLN A 30 6.29 -2.75 -15.05
C GLN A 30 6.17 -1.47 -14.21
N THR A 31 6.57 -0.35 -14.77
CA THR A 31 6.38 0.97 -14.14
C THR A 31 4.90 1.34 -14.12
N GLY A 32 4.42 1.95 -13.04
CA GLY A 32 3.02 2.34 -12.86
C GLY A 32 2.07 1.20 -12.53
N ALA A 33 2.60 -0.01 -12.23
CA ALA A 33 1.79 -1.10 -11.68
C ALA A 33 1.87 -1.07 -10.16
N ASP A 34 0.72 -0.92 -9.51
CA ASP A 34 0.62 -0.86 -8.04
C ASP A 34 0.63 -2.25 -7.40
N TYR A 35 0.40 -3.30 -8.18
CA TYR A 35 0.30 -4.67 -7.70
C TYR A 35 0.85 -5.68 -8.72
N ALA A 36 1.07 -6.91 -8.26
CA ALA A 36 1.30 -8.09 -9.09
C ALA A 36 0.13 -9.06 -8.96
N SER A 37 -0.15 -9.86 -10.00
CA SER A 37 -1.16 -10.90 -9.95
C SER A 37 -0.72 -12.18 -10.64
N VAL A 38 -1.24 -13.30 -10.17
CA VAL A 38 -1.07 -14.64 -10.75
C VAL A 38 -2.46 -15.26 -10.92
N THR A 39 -2.79 -15.70 -12.13
CA THR A 39 -4.04 -16.42 -12.37
C THR A 39 -3.92 -17.84 -11.81
N LEU A 40 -4.86 -18.24 -10.97
CA LEU A 40 -4.93 -19.57 -10.41
C LEU A 40 -5.86 -20.41 -11.28
N GLU A 41 -5.38 -21.53 -11.82
CA GLU A 41 -6.23 -22.52 -12.47
C GLU A 41 -7.15 -23.16 -11.42
N GLN A 42 -8.45 -22.93 -11.54
CA GLN A 42 -9.43 -23.67 -10.75
C GLN A 42 -9.90 -24.87 -11.55
N THR A 43 -9.70 -26.07 -11.03
CA THR A 43 -10.38 -27.26 -11.49
C THR A 43 -11.87 -27.13 -11.17
N ALA A 44 -12.66 -26.84 -12.19
CA ALA A 44 -14.10 -26.65 -12.07
C ALA A 44 -14.81 -27.95 -11.65
N ALA A 45 -15.32 -28.02 -10.43
CA ALA A 45 -16.19 -29.11 -9.98
C ALA A 45 -17.63 -29.02 -10.54
N ALA A 46 -17.98 -27.96 -11.30
CA ALA A 46 -19.34 -27.69 -11.74
C ALA A 46 -19.47 -26.99 -13.13
N GLY A 47 -18.57 -27.20 -14.05
CA GLY A 47 -18.78 -26.86 -15.47
C GLY A 47 -18.64 -25.37 -15.84
N VAL A 48 -18.33 -24.44 -14.94
CA VAL A 48 -18.00 -23.05 -15.22
C VAL A 48 -16.65 -22.77 -14.57
N ALA A 49 -15.60 -22.70 -15.36
CA ALA A 49 -14.28 -22.29 -14.89
C ALA A 49 -14.30 -20.78 -14.63
N GLN A 50 -14.36 -20.37 -13.36
CA GLN A 50 -14.15 -18.99 -12.96
C GLN A 50 -12.67 -18.83 -12.64
N GLU A 51 -11.95 -18.08 -13.47
CA GLU A 51 -10.55 -17.79 -13.23
C GLU A 51 -10.42 -16.75 -12.11
N THR A 52 -9.71 -17.11 -11.05
CA THR A 52 -9.43 -16.22 -9.91
C THR A 52 -7.96 -15.80 -9.97
N ALA A 53 -7.70 -14.51 -9.91
CA ALA A 53 -6.36 -13.98 -9.74
C ALA A 53 -6.02 -13.82 -8.25
N LEU A 54 -4.88 -14.38 -7.84
CA LEU A 54 -4.20 -13.99 -6.61
C LEU A 54 -3.49 -12.66 -6.86
N VAL A 55 -3.76 -11.66 -6.05
CA VAL A 55 -3.17 -10.32 -6.15
C VAL A 55 -2.29 -10.07 -4.93
N SER A 56 -1.13 -9.48 -5.17
CA SER A 56 -0.18 -9.08 -4.13
C SER A 56 0.32 -7.67 -4.38
N ALA A 57 0.41 -6.87 -3.33
CA ALA A 57 1.00 -5.54 -3.35
C ALA A 57 1.96 -5.37 -2.17
N VAL A 58 3.05 -4.63 -2.38
CA VAL A 58 4.06 -4.40 -1.34
C VAL A 58 4.32 -2.91 -1.17
N ALA A 59 4.44 -2.49 0.08
CA ALA A 59 4.84 -1.13 0.45
C ALA A 59 5.82 -1.14 1.63
N THR A 60 6.73 -0.18 1.62
CA THR A 60 7.70 0.04 2.70
C THR A 60 7.63 1.50 3.14
N ARG A 61 7.62 1.74 4.45
CA ARG A 61 7.73 3.07 5.05
C ARG A 61 8.87 3.13 6.05
N CYS A 62 9.64 4.21 6.02
CA CYS A 62 10.75 4.48 6.93
C CYS A 62 10.88 5.96 7.31
N GLN A 63 9.94 6.83 6.91
CA GLN A 63 10.02 8.28 7.14
C GLN A 63 8.92 8.85 8.03
N GLY A 64 7.90 8.09 8.38
CA GLY A 64 6.76 8.49 9.20
C GLY A 64 6.99 8.38 10.72
N GLY A 65 8.18 7.99 11.15
CA GLY A 65 8.47 7.76 12.57
C GLY A 65 7.55 6.70 13.18
N ALA A 66 6.93 7.00 14.31
CA ALA A 66 5.98 6.10 15.00
C ALA A 66 4.74 5.74 14.15
N MET A 67 4.44 6.49 13.08
CA MET A 67 3.33 6.22 12.18
C MET A 67 3.66 5.18 11.10
N ASN A 68 4.94 4.85 10.88
CA ASN A 68 5.37 3.94 9.82
C ASN A 68 4.62 2.60 9.78
N PRO A 69 4.35 1.93 10.91
CA PRO A 69 3.64 0.65 10.89
C PRO A 69 2.25 0.78 10.28
N MET A 70 1.47 1.75 10.73
CA MET A 70 0.13 2.05 10.22
C MET A 70 0.15 2.45 8.73
N LEU A 71 1.05 3.37 8.36
CA LEU A 71 1.15 3.89 6.99
C LEU A 71 1.56 2.79 6.00
N SER A 72 2.44 1.87 6.40
CA SER A 72 2.84 0.72 5.57
C SER A 72 1.67 -0.21 5.27
N VAL A 73 0.80 -0.45 6.26
CA VAL A 73 -0.39 -1.29 6.07
C VAL A 73 -1.36 -0.63 5.10
N TYR A 74 -1.70 0.65 5.31
CA TYR A 74 -2.58 1.38 4.39
C TYR A 74 -2.02 1.42 2.97
N ALA A 75 -0.73 1.73 2.80
CA ALA A 75 -0.13 1.79 1.48
C ALA A 75 -0.19 0.45 0.73
N ALA A 76 0.13 -0.66 1.40
CA ALA A 76 0.06 -1.98 0.78
C ALA A 76 -1.39 -2.39 0.44
N LEU A 77 -2.34 -2.14 1.35
CA LEU A 77 -3.76 -2.44 1.11
C LEU A 77 -4.36 -1.55 0.02
N ASN A 78 -4.05 -0.25 0.01
CA ASN A 78 -4.53 0.66 -1.02
C ASN A 78 -4.07 0.24 -2.42
N ASN A 79 -2.77 -0.08 -2.57
CA ASN A 79 -2.23 -0.63 -3.81
C ASN A 79 -3.00 -1.89 -4.25
N LEU A 80 -3.30 -2.78 -3.32
CA LEU A 80 -4.06 -4.00 -3.60
C LEU A 80 -5.50 -3.68 -4.01
N TYR A 81 -6.19 -2.75 -3.32
CA TYR A 81 -7.56 -2.36 -3.64
C TYR A 81 -7.68 -1.73 -5.02
N CYS A 82 -6.62 -1.09 -5.54
CA CYS A 82 -6.60 -0.55 -6.91
C CYS A 82 -6.77 -1.62 -8.00
N SER A 83 -6.54 -2.89 -7.68
CA SER A 83 -6.83 -4.01 -8.60
C SER A 83 -8.30 -4.44 -8.62
N GLY A 84 -9.14 -3.92 -7.73
CA GLY A 84 -10.49 -4.43 -7.45
C GLY A 84 -10.52 -5.67 -6.55
N ALA A 85 -9.37 -6.10 -6.02
CA ALA A 85 -9.26 -7.30 -5.21
C ALA A 85 -9.88 -7.12 -3.81
N LYS A 86 -10.41 -8.23 -3.28
CA LYS A 86 -10.74 -8.39 -1.88
C LYS A 86 -9.48 -8.81 -1.12
N ALA A 87 -9.04 -8.00 -0.16
CA ALA A 87 -7.93 -8.35 0.71
C ALA A 87 -8.32 -9.46 1.70
N TYR A 88 -7.37 -10.34 2.02
CA TYR A 88 -7.51 -11.38 3.05
C TYR A 88 -6.58 -11.13 4.22
N GLY A 89 -5.37 -10.64 3.94
CA GLY A 89 -4.38 -10.45 4.99
C GLY A 89 -3.09 -9.85 4.49
N ILE A 90 -2.18 -9.68 5.42
CA ILE A 90 -0.87 -9.10 5.21
C ILE A 90 0.25 -9.99 5.77
N MET A 91 1.42 -9.88 5.16
CA MET A 91 2.68 -10.31 5.76
C MET A 91 3.52 -9.08 6.10
N VAL A 92 4.15 -9.08 7.26
CA VAL A 92 4.91 -7.94 7.78
C VAL A 92 6.37 -8.29 7.96
N ASN A 93 7.27 -7.49 7.39
CA ASN A 93 8.69 -7.53 7.71
C ASN A 93 9.05 -6.27 8.51
N LEU A 94 9.48 -6.44 9.76
CA LEU A 94 9.80 -5.38 10.70
C LEU A 94 11.29 -5.45 11.07
N LEU A 95 12.08 -4.51 10.56
CA LEU A 95 13.49 -4.35 10.89
C LEU A 95 13.66 -3.21 11.91
N LEU A 96 14.24 -3.55 13.04
CA LEU A 96 14.40 -2.67 14.18
C LEU A 96 15.86 -2.24 14.34
N PRO A 97 16.15 -0.97 14.68
CA PRO A 97 17.48 -0.56 15.07
C PRO A 97 17.86 -1.16 16.43
N THR A 98 19.16 -1.25 16.72
CA THR A 98 19.65 -1.75 18.01
C THR A 98 19.28 -0.87 19.21
N SER A 99 18.81 0.36 18.97
CA SER A 99 18.27 1.28 19.98
C SER A 99 16.81 1.02 20.34
N ALA A 100 16.09 0.22 19.56
CA ALA A 100 14.68 -0.08 19.80
C ALA A 100 14.49 -0.86 21.11
N ASN A 101 13.37 -0.64 21.78
CA ASN A 101 12.98 -1.36 22.98
C ASN A 101 11.67 -2.14 22.78
N GLU A 102 11.39 -3.05 23.70
CA GLU A 102 10.23 -3.95 23.58
C GLU A 102 8.88 -3.21 23.67
N ASN A 103 8.81 -2.08 24.37
CA ASN A 103 7.57 -1.30 24.46
C ASN A 103 7.25 -0.64 23.12
N GLU A 104 8.26 -0.05 22.45
CA GLU A 104 8.10 0.49 21.09
C GLU A 104 7.65 -0.60 20.11
N LEU A 105 8.26 -1.78 20.18
CA LEU A 105 7.84 -2.91 19.35
C LEU A 105 6.36 -3.27 19.56
N ARG A 106 5.91 -3.32 20.83
CA ARG A 106 4.49 -3.58 21.14
C ARG A 106 3.56 -2.53 20.56
N GLU A 107 3.91 -1.25 20.67
CA GLU A 107 3.12 -0.16 20.11
C GLU A 107 3.04 -0.25 18.58
N TRP A 108 4.12 -0.62 17.91
CA TRP A 108 4.11 -0.79 16.44
C TRP A 108 3.28 -1.97 16.00
N VAL A 109 3.39 -3.12 16.68
CA VAL A 109 2.55 -4.29 16.36
C VAL A 109 1.08 -3.98 16.61
N LYS A 110 0.76 -3.27 17.69
CA LYS A 110 -0.60 -2.83 17.99
C LYS A 110 -1.14 -1.86 16.94
N ALA A 111 -0.31 -0.94 16.44
CA ALA A 111 -0.70 -0.03 15.36
C ALA A 111 -1.02 -0.78 14.06
N ILE A 112 -0.24 -1.81 13.71
CA ILE A 112 -0.52 -2.70 12.58
C ILE A 112 -1.85 -3.42 12.78
N ASP A 113 -2.04 -4.06 13.93
CA ASP A 113 -3.22 -4.84 14.25
C ASP A 113 -4.50 -4.00 14.24
N THR A 114 -4.43 -2.77 14.79
CA THR A 114 -5.55 -1.82 14.76
C THR A 114 -6.01 -1.49 13.33
N VAL A 115 -5.07 -1.31 12.40
CA VAL A 115 -5.42 -1.10 10.98
C VAL A 115 -5.99 -2.37 10.38
N CYS A 116 -5.42 -3.53 10.66
CA CYS A 116 -5.90 -4.81 10.18
C CYS A 116 -7.34 -5.10 10.64
N GLU A 117 -7.65 -4.82 11.91
CA GLU A 117 -9.02 -4.94 12.44
C GLU A 117 -9.99 -4.01 11.70
N LYS A 118 -9.62 -2.74 11.51
CA LYS A 118 -10.44 -1.75 10.78
C LYS A 118 -10.66 -2.13 9.31
N GLU A 119 -9.66 -2.70 8.67
CA GLU A 119 -9.70 -3.14 7.27
C GLU A 119 -10.26 -4.57 7.11
N GLU A 120 -10.58 -5.26 8.20
CA GLU A 120 -11.09 -6.64 8.23
C GLU A 120 -10.14 -7.63 7.52
N VAL A 121 -8.83 -7.48 7.74
CA VAL A 121 -7.78 -8.35 7.22
C VAL A 121 -6.98 -8.99 8.35
N ALA A 122 -6.35 -10.14 8.10
CA ALA A 122 -5.53 -10.84 9.08
C ALA A 122 -4.04 -10.54 8.90
N VAL A 123 -3.28 -10.50 10.00
CA VAL A 123 -1.83 -10.66 9.93
C VAL A 123 -1.52 -12.14 9.75
N LEU A 124 -1.09 -12.54 8.56
CA LEU A 124 -0.85 -13.93 8.19
C LEU A 124 0.50 -14.46 8.69
N GLY A 125 1.44 -13.55 8.91
CA GLY A 125 2.79 -13.87 9.36
C GLY A 125 3.76 -12.75 9.03
N GLY A 126 5.05 -13.08 9.11
CA GLY A 126 6.09 -12.10 8.80
C GLY A 126 7.44 -12.45 9.42
N HIS A 127 8.30 -11.44 9.48
CA HIS A 127 9.63 -11.53 10.08
C HIS A 127 9.88 -10.29 10.94
N THR A 128 10.48 -10.47 12.10
CA THR A 128 10.88 -9.36 12.98
C THR A 128 12.31 -9.57 13.44
N GLU A 129 13.18 -8.60 13.19
CA GLU A 129 14.60 -8.72 13.49
C GLU A 129 15.20 -7.38 13.93
N VAL A 130 16.14 -7.45 14.90
CA VAL A 130 16.97 -6.30 15.29
C VAL A 130 18.25 -6.32 14.49
N VAL A 131 18.49 -5.28 13.69
CA VAL A 131 19.62 -5.20 12.76
C VAL A 131 20.43 -3.92 12.94
N ARG A 132 21.72 -3.97 12.66
CA ARG A 132 22.60 -2.78 12.68
C ARG A 132 22.49 -1.93 11.40
N ALA A 133 21.84 -2.46 10.38
CA ALA A 133 21.76 -1.85 9.05
C ALA A 133 20.76 -0.67 8.98
N VAL A 134 19.86 -0.54 9.97
CA VAL A 134 18.87 0.53 10.03
C VAL A 134 19.09 1.41 11.26
N SER A 135 18.93 2.71 11.09
CA SER A 135 18.97 3.71 12.19
C SER A 135 17.60 4.00 12.77
N GLU A 136 16.55 3.71 12.01
CA GLU A 136 15.14 3.85 12.38
C GLU A 136 14.37 2.59 11.99
N PRO A 137 13.21 2.33 12.60
CA PRO A 137 12.38 1.18 12.22
C PRO A 137 11.97 1.22 10.76
N MET A 138 12.14 0.11 10.07
CA MET A 138 11.67 -0.07 8.70
C MET A 138 10.57 -1.13 8.69
N VAL A 139 9.42 -0.76 8.13
CA VAL A 139 8.25 -1.64 8.03
C VAL A 139 7.92 -1.89 6.58
N THR A 140 7.99 -3.14 6.15
CA THR A 140 7.55 -3.58 4.83
C THR A 140 6.33 -4.49 5.00
N VAL A 141 5.26 -4.15 4.29
CA VAL A 141 4.01 -4.92 4.31
C VAL A 141 3.75 -5.45 2.92
N THR A 142 3.40 -6.73 2.84
CA THR A 142 2.89 -7.38 1.63
C THR A 142 1.43 -7.71 1.87
N ALA A 143 0.53 -7.08 1.13
CA ALA A 143 -0.90 -7.37 1.14
C ALA A 143 -1.22 -8.49 0.14
N LEU A 144 -2.17 -9.36 0.50
CA LEU A 144 -2.63 -10.50 -0.29
C LEU A 144 -4.15 -10.49 -0.42
N GLY A 145 -4.65 -10.76 -1.61
CA GLY A 145 -6.08 -10.81 -1.90
C GLY A 145 -6.39 -11.54 -3.18
N THR A 146 -7.66 -11.63 -3.53
CA THR A 146 -8.09 -12.21 -4.80
C THR A 146 -9.14 -11.34 -5.49
N VAL A 147 -9.22 -11.49 -6.81
CA VAL A 147 -10.23 -10.90 -7.67
C VAL A 147 -10.56 -11.87 -8.80
N ASP A 148 -11.80 -11.82 -9.31
CA ASP A 148 -12.12 -12.47 -10.59
C ASP A 148 -11.25 -11.88 -11.69
N GLU A 149 -10.58 -12.73 -12.51
CA GLU A 149 -9.68 -12.26 -13.56
C GLU A 149 -10.38 -11.30 -14.54
N VAL A 150 -11.65 -11.56 -14.87
CA VAL A 150 -12.46 -10.70 -15.74
C VAL A 150 -12.83 -9.35 -15.12
N GLN A 151 -12.76 -9.22 -13.78
CA GLN A 151 -13.06 -8.00 -13.03
C GLN A 151 -11.80 -7.27 -12.60
N ARG A 152 -10.62 -7.83 -12.87
CA ARG A 152 -9.34 -7.25 -12.47
C ARG A 152 -9.09 -5.94 -13.20
N ILE A 153 -8.90 -4.87 -12.42
CA ILE A 153 -8.66 -3.53 -12.92
C ILE A 153 -7.15 -3.31 -13.04
N GLY A 154 -6.70 -2.86 -14.20
CA GLY A 154 -5.28 -2.60 -14.45
C GLY A 154 -5.06 -1.33 -15.25
N ALA A 155 -3.90 -0.69 -15.06
CA ALA A 155 -3.55 0.58 -15.70
C ALA A 155 -3.53 0.55 -17.25
N GLY A 156 -3.45 -0.63 -17.86
CA GLY A 156 -3.41 -0.79 -19.31
C GLY A 156 -4.70 -0.45 -20.08
N SER A 157 -5.81 -0.22 -19.36
CA SER A 157 -7.12 0.08 -19.98
C SER A 157 -7.38 1.58 -20.18
N VAL A 158 -6.48 2.44 -19.73
CA VAL A 158 -6.64 3.91 -19.84
C VAL A 158 -6.44 4.38 -21.27
N LYS A 159 -7.33 5.27 -21.73
CA LYS A 159 -7.29 5.85 -23.08
C LYS A 159 -7.38 7.37 -23.01
N PRO A 160 -6.81 8.09 -24.00
CA PRO A 160 -6.99 9.54 -24.11
C PRO A 160 -8.49 9.92 -24.20
N GLY A 161 -8.86 10.97 -23.49
CA GLY A 161 -10.25 11.45 -23.43
C GLY A 161 -11.10 10.86 -22.30
N MET A 162 -10.54 9.99 -21.46
CA MET A 162 -11.20 9.54 -20.23
C MET A 162 -11.10 10.61 -19.14
N ASP A 163 -12.12 10.70 -18.31
CA ASP A 163 -12.15 11.59 -17.14
C ASP A 163 -11.30 11.02 -16.00
N ILE A 164 -10.66 11.90 -15.23
CA ILE A 164 -9.91 11.58 -14.02
C ILE A 164 -10.75 12.02 -12.83
N LEU A 165 -11.11 11.06 -11.98
CA LEU A 165 -11.83 11.32 -10.73
C LEU A 165 -10.88 11.15 -9.55
N ILE A 166 -10.90 12.11 -8.63
CA ILE A 166 -10.13 12.08 -7.39
C ILE A 166 -11.11 12.00 -6.23
N THR A 167 -10.94 11.03 -5.35
CA THR A 167 -11.74 10.92 -4.13
C THR A 167 -11.00 11.50 -2.93
N LYS A 168 -11.75 11.97 -1.93
CA LYS A 168 -11.21 12.60 -0.71
C LYS A 168 -10.34 13.84 -1.00
N GLN A 169 -9.23 13.94 -0.29
CA GLN A 169 -8.29 15.08 -0.40
C GLN A 169 -6.90 14.55 -0.73
N ILE A 170 -6.16 15.33 -1.50
CA ILE A 170 -4.75 15.04 -1.84
C ILE A 170 -3.86 15.36 -0.64
N ALA A 171 -2.73 14.65 -0.50
CA ALA A 171 -1.70 14.82 0.52
C ALA A 171 -2.16 14.56 1.97
N LEU A 172 -3.15 13.70 2.19
CA LEU A 172 -3.62 13.32 3.54
C LEU A 172 -2.49 12.75 4.39
N GLU A 173 -1.73 11.75 3.88
CA GLU A 173 -0.61 11.10 4.56
C GLU A 173 0.48 12.11 4.93
N GLY A 174 0.99 12.86 3.95
CA GLY A 174 2.04 13.86 4.17
C GLY A 174 1.64 14.96 5.14
N THR A 175 0.38 15.41 5.08
CA THR A 175 -0.15 16.42 6.01
C THR A 175 -0.21 15.88 7.44
N ALA A 176 -0.67 14.64 7.64
CA ALA A 176 -0.71 14.01 8.96
C ALA A 176 0.68 13.80 9.54
N ILE A 177 1.64 13.37 8.72
CA ILE A 177 3.05 13.21 9.13
C ILE A 177 3.61 14.56 9.60
N LEU A 178 3.49 15.61 8.79
CA LEU A 178 3.98 16.94 9.13
C LEU A 178 3.33 17.48 10.40
N ALA A 179 2.01 17.35 10.53
CA ALA A 179 1.27 17.81 11.70
C ALA A 179 1.68 17.07 12.98
N THR A 180 2.11 15.81 12.87
CA THR A 180 2.56 15.01 14.01
C THR A 180 4.03 15.27 14.37
N GLN A 181 4.91 15.31 13.36
CA GLN A 181 6.35 15.44 13.60
C GLN A 181 6.80 16.87 13.91
N HIS A 182 6.09 17.87 13.40
CA HIS A 182 6.42 19.30 13.54
C HIS A 182 5.35 20.07 14.31
N GLU A 183 4.65 19.40 15.24
CA GLU A 183 3.56 20.01 16.01
C GLU A 183 3.93 21.32 16.68
N GLU A 184 5.04 21.34 17.42
CA GLU A 184 5.48 22.52 18.18
C GLU A 184 5.73 23.72 17.26
N GLU A 185 6.41 23.49 16.13
CA GLU A 185 6.66 24.55 15.14
C GLU A 185 5.34 25.04 14.52
N LEU A 186 4.44 24.16 14.19
CA LEU A 186 3.16 24.47 13.56
C LEU A 186 2.21 25.20 14.52
N LEU A 187 2.22 24.88 15.81
CA LEU A 187 1.45 25.60 16.84
C LEU A 187 1.88 27.06 16.98
N GLY A 188 3.11 27.41 16.61
CA GLY A 188 3.56 28.79 16.52
C GLY A 188 2.92 29.60 15.35
N ARG A 189 2.28 28.93 14.39
CA ARG A 189 1.71 29.54 13.18
C ARG A 189 0.21 29.30 13.03
N TYR A 190 -0.30 28.18 13.56
CA TYR A 190 -1.68 27.73 13.37
C TYR A 190 -2.35 27.41 14.70
N ALA A 191 -3.67 27.55 14.76
CA ALA A 191 -4.44 27.20 15.94
C ALA A 191 -4.44 25.68 16.21
N ALA A 192 -4.37 25.27 17.48
CA ALA A 192 -4.34 23.86 17.88
C ALA A 192 -5.45 23.00 17.24
N PRO A 193 -6.74 23.42 17.17
CA PRO A 193 -7.77 22.61 16.53
C PRO A 193 -7.53 22.33 15.04
N PHE A 194 -6.77 23.20 14.35
CA PHE A 194 -6.39 22.97 12.96
C PHE A 194 -5.33 21.86 12.86
N ILE A 195 -4.32 21.90 13.73
CA ILE A 195 -3.28 20.86 13.79
C ILE A 195 -3.87 19.52 14.19
N ASP A 196 -4.75 19.47 15.19
CA ASP A 196 -5.43 18.25 15.62
C ASP A 196 -6.26 17.62 14.49
N ARG A 197 -6.91 18.45 13.66
CA ARG A 197 -7.64 17.99 12.47
C ARG A 197 -6.68 17.40 11.43
N ALA A 198 -5.55 18.04 11.19
CA ALA A 198 -4.53 17.59 10.25
C ALA A 198 -3.93 16.22 10.67
N LYS A 199 -3.66 16.01 11.96
CA LYS A 199 -3.22 14.72 12.49
C LYS A 199 -4.24 13.61 12.22
N ARG A 200 -5.54 13.90 12.35
CA ARG A 200 -6.61 12.93 12.10
C ARG A 200 -6.86 12.63 10.61
N PHE A 201 -6.09 13.18 9.69
CA PHE A 201 -6.16 12.79 8.28
C PHE A 201 -5.80 11.32 8.06
N THR A 202 -5.13 10.70 9.01
CA THR A 202 -4.91 9.24 9.05
C THR A 202 -6.21 8.42 9.04
N ASP A 203 -7.32 8.99 9.53
CA ASP A 203 -8.63 8.32 9.54
C ASP A 203 -9.21 8.11 8.13
N TYR A 204 -8.68 8.83 7.14
CA TYR A 204 -9.16 8.85 5.76
C TYR A 204 -8.21 8.18 4.76
N LEU A 205 -7.16 7.49 5.23
CA LEU A 205 -6.14 6.89 4.35
C LEU A 205 -6.63 5.67 3.57
N SER A 206 -7.53 4.87 4.14
CA SER A 206 -8.08 3.71 3.44
C SER A 206 -8.91 4.11 2.23
N ILE A 207 -8.69 3.46 1.10
CA ILE A 207 -9.52 3.61 -0.11
C ILE A 207 -10.44 2.41 -0.35
N ARG A 208 -10.57 1.51 0.63
CA ARG A 208 -11.34 0.26 0.49
C ARG A 208 -12.76 0.48 -0.05
N SER A 209 -13.49 1.44 0.53
CA SER A 209 -14.87 1.73 0.12
C SER A 209 -14.95 2.38 -1.25
N GLU A 210 -14.07 3.33 -1.53
CA GLU A 210 -13.99 4.00 -2.82
C GLU A 210 -13.62 3.03 -3.93
N ALA A 211 -12.61 2.19 -3.71
CA ALA A 211 -12.20 1.18 -4.67
C ALA A 211 -13.30 0.15 -4.96
N ALA A 212 -14.04 -0.27 -3.93
CA ALA A 212 -15.16 -1.19 -4.10
C ALA A 212 -16.31 -0.58 -4.92
N VAL A 213 -16.61 0.71 -4.73
CA VAL A 213 -17.61 1.43 -5.54
C VAL A 213 -17.12 1.61 -6.96
N ALA A 214 -15.88 2.06 -7.14
CA ALA A 214 -15.27 2.28 -8.44
C ALA A 214 -15.23 0.98 -9.28
N ALA A 215 -14.82 -0.14 -8.69
CA ALA A 215 -14.81 -1.44 -9.35
C ALA A 215 -16.20 -1.85 -9.86
N LYS A 216 -17.25 -1.67 -9.03
CA LYS A 216 -18.64 -1.94 -9.43
C LYS A 216 -19.15 -0.98 -10.52
N SER A 217 -18.59 0.21 -10.60
CA SER A 217 -18.96 1.21 -11.60
C SER A 217 -18.25 1.03 -12.95
N GLY A 218 -17.35 0.04 -13.06
CA GLY A 218 -16.67 -0.28 -14.32
C GLY A 218 -15.61 0.74 -14.72
N VAL A 219 -14.85 1.30 -13.76
CA VAL A 219 -13.74 2.20 -14.05
C VAL A 219 -12.65 1.51 -14.86
N ALA A 220 -11.98 2.25 -15.74
CA ALA A 220 -10.91 1.72 -16.58
C ALA A 220 -9.61 1.42 -15.80
N ALA A 221 -9.31 2.24 -14.77
CA ALA A 221 -8.14 2.08 -13.91
C ALA A 221 -8.37 2.72 -12.55
N MET A 222 -7.59 2.30 -11.58
CA MET A 222 -7.48 2.94 -10.25
C MET A 222 -6.02 3.08 -9.87
N HIS A 223 -5.71 4.10 -9.09
CA HIS A 223 -4.39 4.34 -8.51
C HIS A 223 -4.54 5.03 -7.15
N ASP A 224 -3.75 4.64 -6.17
CA ASP A 224 -3.69 5.31 -4.87
C ASP A 224 -2.71 6.50 -4.93
N ILE A 225 -3.13 7.65 -4.43
CA ILE A 225 -2.26 8.83 -4.33
C ILE A 225 -1.45 8.71 -3.04
N SER A 226 -0.28 8.09 -3.13
CA SER A 226 0.65 7.87 -2.02
C SER A 226 2.00 8.54 -2.27
N GLU A 227 3.10 8.05 -1.70
CA GLU A 227 4.44 8.64 -1.88
C GLU A 227 4.86 8.65 -3.35
N GLY A 228 5.07 9.86 -3.86
CA GLY A 228 5.45 10.12 -5.26
C GLY A 228 4.27 10.33 -6.20
N GLY A 229 3.06 10.29 -5.69
CA GLY A 229 1.83 10.59 -6.43
C GLY A 229 1.25 9.44 -7.21
#